data_b6d35a643f2953ce9daf8cd7f17157b4
#
_entry.id   b6d35a643f2953ce9daf8cd7f17157b4
#
_cell.length_a   1.000
_cell.length_b   1.000
_cell.length_c   1.000
_cell.angle_alpha   90.00
_cell.angle_beta   90.00
_cell.angle_gamma   90.00
#
_symmetry.space_group_name_H-M   'P 1'
#
loop_
_entity.id
_entity.type
_entity.pdbx_description
1 polymer ?
#
loop_
_entity_poly.entity_id
_entity_poly.type
_entity_poly.pdbx_seq_one_letter_code
_entity_poly.pdbx_strand_id
1 'polypeptide(L)'
;MSYDTQIPQAPQVALRNGLGTAALTLGIIGTVSGLIPLFFWLAGILGLIALILGLVGRGRVKRGEANNKGVTTTGAVLGLAALILSVVGAVITFTAVSDAVDEIKKEVDAAATKDPSSGTGKGDAGKDIAKGLAAGDTAEYEDLKVSVSEAKPYKPSEFAAGHTEGNKAYQVTVVVENSGKEKFDATLVTLTARAGKDGTTAEQVFDEKVGTGFSGTVLPGKKSTVVYAFDAPKDAKTLSVEVSPGLDHEASQWELKIG
;
A
#
# COMPACT_ATOMS: atom_id res chain seq x y z
N MET A 1 -62.26 -52.16 -29.11
CA MET A 1 -61.82 -51.56 -27.86
C MET A 1 -60.32 -51.71 -27.78
N SER A 2 -59.60 -50.62 -28.11
CA SER A 2 -58.14 -50.59 -28.03
C SER A 2 -57.76 -50.18 -26.64
N TYR A 3 -57.08 -51.04 -25.89
CA TYR A 3 -56.51 -50.72 -24.59
C TYR A 3 -55.20 -50.01 -24.81
N ASP A 4 -55.23 -48.73 -24.49
CA ASP A 4 -53.99 -47.84 -24.54
C ASP A 4 -53.13 -48.19 -23.29
N THR A 5 -52.14 -49.05 -23.52
CA THR A 5 -51.20 -49.44 -22.46
C THR A 5 -50.23 -48.29 -22.25
N GLN A 6 -50.55 -47.34 -21.37
CA GLN A 6 -49.61 -46.34 -20.90
C GLN A 6 -48.51 -47.04 -20.08
N ILE A 7 -47.35 -47.15 -20.67
CA ILE A 7 -46.11 -47.57 -19.95
C ILE A 7 -45.74 -46.46 -18.98
N PRO A 8 -45.66 -46.74 -17.66
CA PRO A 8 -45.22 -45.74 -16.70
C PRO A 8 -43.80 -45.29 -17.07
N GLN A 9 -43.64 -43.99 -17.40
CA GLN A 9 -42.30 -43.42 -17.59
C GLN A 9 -41.57 -43.43 -16.23
N ALA A 10 -40.40 -44.08 -16.21
CA ALA A 10 -39.55 -44.05 -15.02
C ALA A 10 -39.22 -42.60 -14.68
N PRO A 11 -39.20 -42.22 -13.38
CA PRO A 11 -38.92 -40.87 -12.94
C PRO A 11 -37.56 -40.42 -13.47
N GLN A 12 -37.55 -39.35 -14.27
CA GLN A 12 -36.33 -38.77 -14.79
C GLN A 12 -35.57 -38.12 -13.62
N VAL A 13 -34.43 -38.70 -13.28
CA VAL A 13 -33.53 -38.13 -12.25
C VAL A 13 -32.94 -36.80 -12.81
N ALA A 14 -33.26 -35.70 -12.13
CA ALA A 14 -32.74 -34.39 -12.53
C ALA A 14 -31.20 -34.36 -12.44
N LEU A 15 -30.52 -34.18 -13.59
CA LEU A 15 -29.09 -34.17 -13.68
C LEU A 15 -28.48 -32.93 -12.98
N ARG A 16 -27.51 -33.13 -12.09
CA ARG A 16 -26.90 -32.10 -11.26
C ARG A 16 -25.56 -31.63 -11.87
N ASN A 17 -25.61 -30.84 -12.92
CA ASN A 17 -24.43 -30.37 -13.69
C ASN A 17 -23.75 -29.11 -13.11
N GLY A 18 -24.33 -28.45 -12.10
CA GLY A 18 -23.90 -27.16 -11.58
C GLY A 18 -22.44 -27.11 -11.10
N LEU A 19 -21.95 -28.20 -10.46
CA LEU A 19 -20.56 -28.23 -9.98
C LEU A 19 -19.53 -28.20 -11.11
N GLY A 20 -19.81 -28.88 -12.23
CA GLY A 20 -18.91 -28.85 -13.37
C GLY A 20 -18.84 -27.48 -14.03
N THR A 21 -20.00 -26.81 -14.16
CA THR A 21 -20.06 -25.44 -14.72
C THR A 21 -19.34 -24.45 -13.81
N ALA A 22 -19.59 -24.51 -12.49
CA ALA A 22 -18.90 -23.68 -11.53
C ALA A 22 -17.37 -23.90 -11.54
N ALA A 23 -16.91 -25.15 -11.59
CA ALA A 23 -15.49 -25.48 -11.71
C ALA A 23 -14.85 -24.90 -12.96
N LEU A 24 -15.55 -24.98 -14.11
CA LEU A 24 -15.06 -24.42 -15.37
C LEU A 24 -14.93 -22.90 -15.30
N THR A 25 -15.99 -22.21 -14.83
CA THR A 25 -15.99 -20.75 -14.73
C THR A 25 -14.89 -20.24 -13.79
N LEU A 26 -14.79 -20.82 -12.59
CA LEU A 26 -13.75 -20.45 -11.63
C LEU A 26 -12.35 -20.82 -12.11
N GLY A 27 -12.20 -21.92 -12.82
CA GLY A 27 -10.94 -22.35 -13.44
C GLY A 27 -10.46 -21.38 -14.51
N ILE A 28 -11.36 -20.87 -15.37
CA ILE A 28 -11.02 -19.86 -16.39
C ILE A 28 -10.61 -18.56 -15.72
N ILE A 29 -11.40 -18.04 -14.78
CA ILE A 29 -11.09 -16.79 -14.08
C ILE A 29 -9.76 -16.93 -13.33
N GLY A 30 -9.55 -18.03 -12.60
CA GLY A 30 -8.31 -18.29 -11.87
C GLY A 30 -7.09 -18.37 -12.79
N THR A 31 -7.20 -19.02 -13.96
CA THR A 31 -6.11 -19.11 -14.92
C THR A 31 -5.76 -17.74 -15.52
N VAL A 32 -6.78 -16.94 -15.90
CA VAL A 32 -6.57 -15.58 -16.42
C VAL A 32 -5.94 -14.69 -15.37
N SER A 33 -6.42 -14.74 -14.12
CA SER A 33 -5.83 -14.00 -13.01
C SER A 33 -4.38 -14.42 -12.74
N GLY A 34 -4.04 -15.68 -12.90
CA GLY A 34 -2.70 -16.22 -12.68
C GLY A 34 -1.65 -15.77 -13.72
N LEU A 35 -2.07 -15.20 -14.85
CA LEU A 35 -1.16 -14.62 -15.84
C LEU A 35 -0.57 -13.28 -15.37
N ILE A 36 -1.20 -12.63 -14.39
CA ILE A 36 -0.71 -11.39 -13.77
C ILE A 36 -0.05 -11.77 -12.44
N PRO A 37 1.29 -11.65 -12.29
CA PRO A 37 2.00 -12.12 -11.09
C PRO A 37 1.42 -11.55 -9.78
N LEU A 38 1.00 -10.30 -9.77
CA LEU A 38 0.42 -9.64 -8.59
C LEU A 38 -0.87 -10.30 -8.08
N PHE A 39 -1.63 -10.97 -8.96
CA PHE A 39 -2.89 -11.65 -8.62
C PHE A 39 -2.71 -13.14 -8.29
N PHE A 40 -1.48 -13.57 -7.97
CA PHE A 40 -1.17 -14.97 -7.64
C PHE A 40 -2.05 -15.54 -6.52
N TRP A 41 -2.35 -14.74 -5.49
CA TRP A 41 -3.22 -15.14 -4.39
C TRP A 41 -4.65 -15.43 -4.82
N LEU A 42 -5.21 -14.62 -5.73
CA LEU A 42 -6.55 -14.79 -6.28
C LEU A 42 -6.60 -16.04 -7.17
N ALA A 43 -5.60 -16.22 -8.02
CA ALA A 43 -5.46 -17.41 -8.87
C ALA A 43 -5.36 -18.69 -8.02
N GLY A 44 -4.64 -18.64 -6.89
CA GLY A 44 -4.52 -19.75 -5.95
C GLY A 44 -5.84 -20.14 -5.32
N ILE A 45 -6.59 -19.18 -4.80
CA ILE A 45 -7.90 -19.42 -4.17
C ILE A 45 -8.90 -19.97 -5.19
N LEU A 46 -9.05 -19.30 -6.34
CA LEU A 46 -10.00 -19.71 -7.37
C LEU A 46 -9.63 -21.05 -8.00
N GLY A 47 -8.33 -21.29 -8.22
CA GLY A 47 -7.79 -22.54 -8.73
C GLY A 47 -8.06 -23.71 -7.80
N LEU A 48 -7.86 -23.53 -6.49
CA LEU A 48 -8.15 -24.56 -5.49
C LEU A 48 -9.65 -24.91 -5.47
N ILE A 49 -10.53 -23.91 -5.45
CA ILE A 49 -11.97 -24.12 -5.47
C ILE A 49 -12.40 -24.84 -6.77
N ALA A 50 -11.88 -24.38 -7.92
CA ALA A 50 -12.18 -25.00 -9.22
C ALA A 50 -11.73 -26.46 -9.29
N LEU A 51 -10.55 -26.78 -8.75
CA LEU A 51 -10.02 -28.13 -8.68
C LEU A 51 -10.93 -29.04 -7.83
N ILE A 52 -11.28 -28.60 -6.62
CA ILE A 52 -12.14 -29.35 -5.72
C ILE A 52 -13.51 -29.60 -6.35
N LEU A 53 -14.17 -28.56 -6.89
CA LEU A 53 -15.46 -28.66 -7.52
C LEU A 53 -15.42 -29.56 -8.78
N GLY A 54 -14.34 -29.48 -9.56
CA GLY A 54 -14.14 -30.33 -10.74
C GLY A 54 -13.97 -31.81 -10.37
N LEU A 55 -13.20 -32.12 -9.33
CA LEU A 55 -12.99 -33.48 -8.85
C LEU A 55 -14.30 -34.07 -8.26
N VAL A 56 -15.02 -33.29 -7.45
CA VAL A 56 -16.33 -33.70 -6.90
C VAL A 56 -17.34 -33.88 -8.01
N GLY A 57 -17.39 -32.96 -8.98
CA GLY A 57 -18.25 -33.07 -10.16
C GLY A 57 -17.96 -34.33 -10.99
N ARG A 58 -16.68 -34.67 -11.18
CA ARG A 58 -16.27 -35.91 -11.87
C ARG A 58 -16.72 -37.16 -11.10
N GLY A 59 -16.72 -37.13 -9.76
CA GLY A 59 -17.28 -38.22 -8.92
C GLY A 59 -18.79 -38.41 -9.18
N ARG A 60 -19.56 -37.33 -9.32
CA ARG A 60 -20.99 -37.37 -9.64
C ARG A 60 -21.27 -37.92 -11.04
N VAL A 61 -20.46 -37.54 -12.02
CA VAL A 61 -20.56 -38.11 -13.38
C VAL A 61 -20.33 -39.63 -13.36
N LYS A 62 -19.36 -40.12 -12.60
CA LYS A 62 -19.10 -41.57 -12.46
C LYS A 62 -20.29 -42.31 -11.82
N ARG A 63 -21.07 -41.66 -10.96
CA ARG A 63 -22.29 -42.25 -10.32
C ARG A 63 -23.55 -42.06 -11.17
N GLY A 64 -23.46 -41.48 -12.36
CA GLY A 64 -24.63 -41.21 -13.21
C GLY A 64 -25.50 -40.03 -12.77
N GLU A 65 -25.08 -39.27 -11.75
CA GLU A 65 -25.81 -38.11 -11.22
C GLU A 65 -25.65 -36.84 -12.07
N ALA A 66 -24.65 -36.82 -12.98
CA ALA A 66 -24.37 -35.74 -13.90
C ALA A 66 -23.90 -36.31 -15.25
N ASN A 67 -24.09 -35.56 -16.33
CA ASN A 67 -23.67 -35.98 -17.69
C ASN A 67 -22.62 -35.10 -18.32
N ASN A 68 -22.10 -34.08 -17.61
CA ASN A 68 -21.15 -33.07 -18.11
C ASN A 68 -19.67 -33.44 -17.85
N LYS A 69 -19.25 -34.68 -18.15
CA LYS A 69 -17.90 -35.21 -17.92
C LYS A 69 -16.79 -34.29 -18.49
N GLY A 70 -16.97 -33.74 -19.69
CA GLY A 70 -16.02 -32.84 -20.32
C GLY A 70 -15.83 -31.57 -19.50
N VAL A 71 -16.91 -30.91 -19.12
CA VAL A 71 -16.92 -29.65 -18.37
C VAL A 71 -16.22 -29.79 -17.01
N THR A 72 -16.55 -30.85 -16.25
CA THR A 72 -15.94 -31.12 -14.93
C THR A 72 -14.46 -31.41 -15.04
N THR A 73 -14.04 -32.17 -16.07
CA THR A 73 -12.62 -32.50 -16.28
C THR A 73 -11.83 -31.25 -16.70
N THR A 74 -12.35 -30.46 -17.64
CA THR A 74 -11.71 -29.20 -18.06
C THR A 74 -11.63 -28.21 -16.91
N GLY A 75 -12.67 -28.06 -16.09
CA GLY A 75 -12.64 -27.22 -14.89
C GLY A 75 -11.57 -27.63 -13.88
N ALA A 76 -11.41 -28.95 -13.64
CA ALA A 76 -10.36 -29.47 -12.76
C ALA A 76 -8.94 -29.20 -13.32
N VAL A 77 -8.74 -29.38 -14.64
CA VAL A 77 -7.45 -29.13 -15.30
C VAL A 77 -7.10 -27.65 -15.26
N LEU A 78 -8.06 -26.76 -15.55
CA LEU A 78 -7.85 -25.30 -15.45
C LEU A 78 -7.60 -24.86 -13.99
N GLY A 79 -8.28 -25.47 -13.03
CA GLY A 79 -8.03 -25.22 -11.60
C GLY A 79 -6.59 -25.59 -11.19
N LEU A 80 -6.08 -26.73 -11.70
CA LEU A 80 -4.69 -27.14 -11.47
C LEU A 80 -3.71 -26.18 -12.18
N ALA A 81 -4.00 -25.76 -13.40
CA ALA A 81 -3.18 -24.79 -14.11
C ALA A 81 -3.12 -23.44 -13.37
N ALA A 82 -4.25 -22.95 -12.84
CA ALA A 82 -4.32 -21.74 -12.03
C ALA A 82 -3.47 -21.85 -10.75
N LEU A 83 -3.47 -23.02 -10.09
CA LEU A 83 -2.61 -23.27 -8.92
C LEU A 83 -1.12 -23.22 -9.26
N ILE A 84 -0.71 -23.82 -10.38
CA ILE A 84 0.69 -23.76 -10.84
C ILE A 84 1.09 -22.32 -11.14
N LEU A 85 0.25 -21.57 -11.86
CA LEU A 85 0.48 -20.14 -12.14
C LEU A 85 0.52 -19.29 -10.87
N SER A 86 -0.28 -19.63 -9.87
CA SER A 86 -0.25 -18.97 -8.55
C SER A 86 1.11 -19.13 -7.86
N VAL A 87 1.68 -20.34 -7.87
CA VAL A 87 3.01 -20.57 -7.27
C VAL A 87 4.10 -19.83 -8.06
N VAL A 88 4.05 -19.88 -9.39
CA VAL A 88 5.01 -19.14 -10.24
C VAL A 88 4.87 -17.64 -10.01
N GLY A 89 3.64 -17.11 -9.98
CA GLY A 89 3.37 -15.70 -9.70
C GLY A 89 3.85 -15.26 -8.32
N ALA A 90 3.69 -16.11 -7.30
CA ALA A 90 4.22 -15.85 -5.98
C ALA A 90 5.76 -15.73 -6.01
N VAL A 91 6.46 -16.70 -6.62
CA VAL A 91 7.93 -16.66 -6.74
C VAL A 91 8.39 -15.39 -7.44
N ILE A 92 7.78 -15.05 -8.59
CA ILE A 92 8.14 -13.84 -9.35
C ILE A 92 7.91 -12.59 -8.48
N THR A 93 6.77 -12.48 -7.81
CA THR A 93 6.45 -11.31 -6.98
C THR A 93 7.42 -11.17 -5.81
N PHE A 94 7.68 -12.26 -5.07
CA PHE A 94 8.60 -12.20 -3.93
C PHE A 94 10.04 -11.95 -4.36
N THR A 95 10.50 -12.51 -5.49
CA THR A 95 11.85 -12.25 -6.02
C THR A 95 11.99 -10.79 -6.42
N ALA A 96 11.02 -10.24 -7.17
CA ALA A 96 11.04 -8.84 -7.59
C ALA A 96 11.03 -7.87 -6.38
N VAL A 97 10.27 -8.19 -5.33
CA VAL A 97 10.30 -7.39 -4.08
C VAL A 97 11.65 -7.51 -3.37
N SER A 98 12.22 -8.72 -3.28
CA SER A 98 13.54 -8.92 -2.67
C SER A 98 14.63 -8.17 -3.42
N ASP A 99 14.63 -8.25 -4.76
CA ASP A 99 15.61 -7.56 -5.60
C ASP A 99 15.49 -6.02 -5.44
N ALA A 100 14.26 -5.50 -5.40
CA ALA A 100 14.03 -4.07 -5.15
C ALA A 100 14.51 -3.62 -3.77
N VAL A 101 14.28 -4.43 -2.72
CA VAL A 101 14.76 -4.16 -1.36
C VAL A 101 16.30 -4.22 -1.30
N ASP A 102 16.92 -5.19 -1.99
CA ASP A 102 18.38 -5.30 -2.02
C ASP A 102 19.04 -4.18 -2.83
N GLU A 103 18.37 -3.68 -3.87
CA GLU A 103 18.81 -2.52 -4.64
C GLU A 103 18.75 -1.25 -3.80
N ILE A 104 17.65 -1.03 -3.08
CA ILE A 104 17.51 0.07 -2.12
C ILE A 104 18.57 -0.02 -1.01
N LYS A 105 18.82 -1.21 -0.46
CA LYS A 105 19.88 -1.40 0.54
C LYS A 105 21.26 -1.08 -0.02
N LYS A 106 21.58 -1.52 -1.25
CA LYS A 106 22.85 -1.22 -1.91
C LYS A 106 23.03 0.28 -2.14
N GLU A 107 21.96 0.98 -2.52
CA GLU A 107 21.99 2.44 -2.68
C GLU A 107 22.20 3.13 -1.34
N VAL A 108 21.52 2.69 -0.28
CA VAL A 108 21.69 3.22 1.08
C VAL A 108 23.10 2.93 1.62
N ASP A 109 23.63 1.72 1.45
CA ASP A 109 24.98 1.35 1.87
C ASP A 109 26.06 2.06 1.02
N ALA A 110 25.82 2.27 -0.28
CA ALA A 110 26.69 3.02 -1.16
C ALA A 110 26.68 4.53 -0.82
N ALA A 111 25.55 5.05 -0.36
CA ALA A 111 25.45 6.43 0.15
C ALA A 111 26.17 6.58 1.50
N ALA A 112 26.13 5.56 2.34
CA ALA A 112 26.84 5.54 3.63
C ALA A 112 28.38 5.39 3.50
N THR A 113 28.87 4.87 2.36
CA THR A 113 30.31 4.60 2.15
C THR A 113 31.00 5.67 1.27
N LYS A 114 30.26 6.63 0.72
CA LYS A 114 30.84 7.76 -0.03
C LYS A 114 31.17 8.89 0.94
N ASP A 115 32.48 9.00 1.22
CA ASP A 115 33.10 10.22 1.73
C ASP A 115 32.62 11.44 0.92
N PRO A 116 32.21 12.56 1.56
CA PRO A 116 31.65 13.70 0.85
C PRO A 116 32.77 14.53 0.17
N SER A 117 33.17 14.13 -1.03
CA SER A 117 33.98 14.96 -1.89
C SER A 117 33.64 14.75 -3.36
N SER A 118 33.18 15.84 -3.95
CA SER A 118 33.13 16.14 -5.38
C SER A 118 31.86 15.74 -6.16
N GLY A 119 31.08 16.78 -6.46
CA GLY A 119 30.02 16.79 -7.47
C GLY A 119 29.35 18.16 -7.54
N THR A 120 29.96 19.07 -8.31
CA THR A 120 29.55 20.46 -8.51
C THR A 120 28.22 20.57 -9.25
N GLY A 121 27.17 20.99 -8.56
CA GLY A 121 25.90 21.47 -9.13
C GLY A 121 25.47 22.72 -8.37
N LYS A 122 25.57 23.87 -9.00
CA LYS A 122 25.34 25.21 -8.46
C LYS A 122 23.84 25.38 -8.11
N GLY A 123 23.54 25.32 -6.84
CA GLY A 123 22.34 25.85 -6.20
C GLY A 123 22.69 26.06 -4.75
N ASP A 124 22.66 27.31 -4.28
CA ASP A 124 23.17 27.77 -2.97
C ASP A 124 22.28 27.35 -1.78
N ALA A 125 21.96 26.03 -1.70
CA ALA A 125 21.28 25.42 -0.58
C ALA A 125 22.13 24.34 0.14
N GLY A 126 23.44 24.25 -0.14
CA GLY A 126 24.32 23.14 0.22
C GLY A 126 25.16 23.32 1.48
N LYS A 127 24.70 24.02 2.54
CA LYS A 127 25.59 24.27 3.69
C LYS A 127 25.16 23.69 5.03
N ASP A 128 23.95 23.09 5.15
CA ASP A 128 23.48 22.59 6.46
C ASP A 128 22.74 21.24 6.43
N ILE A 129 22.88 20.41 5.38
CA ILE A 129 22.18 19.11 5.26
C ILE A 129 22.60 18.12 6.36
N ALA A 130 23.80 18.29 6.95
CA ALA A 130 24.26 17.45 8.07
C ALA A 130 23.61 17.79 9.42
N LYS A 131 22.82 18.84 9.53
CA LYS A 131 22.29 19.34 10.79
C LYS A 131 20.82 19.73 10.73
N GLY A 132 19.99 19.06 9.99
CA GLY A 132 18.56 19.37 9.93
C GLY A 132 18.21 20.87 10.00
N LEU A 133 17.17 21.30 9.35
CA LEU A 133 16.65 22.66 9.41
C LEU A 133 16.10 22.96 10.83
N ALA A 134 16.21 24.17 11.30
CA ALA A 134 15.60 24.59 12.54
C ALA A 134 14.10 24.90 12.36
N ALA A 135 13.37 25.00 13.46
CA ALA A 135 11.99 25.43 13.45
C ALA A 135 11.85 26.80 12.78
N GLY A 136 10.93 26.91 11.82
CA GLY A 136 10.69 28.13 11.04
C GLY A 136 11.60 28.32 9.83
N ASP A 137 12.68 27.55 9.71
CA ASP A 137 13.49 27.57 8.50
C ASP A 137 12.69 27.04 7.30
N THR A 138 13.04 27.52 6.11
CA THR A 138 12.38 27.15 4.86
C THR A 138 13.33 26.33 4.00
N ALA A 139 12.90 25.12 3.63
CA ALA A 139 13.53 24.37 2.55
C ALA A 139 13.07 24.97 1.21
N GLU A 140 14.02 25.41 0.41
CA GLU A 140 13.75 25.99 -0.91
C GLU A 140 14.08 24.99 -2.00
N TYR A 141 13.10 24.72 -2.86
CA TYR A 141 13.22 23.95 -4.09
C TYR A 141 13.05 24.90 -5.28
N GLU A 142 13.25 24.41 -6.48
CA GLU A 142 13.14 25.26 -7.69
C GLU A 142 11.74 25.89 -7.84
N ASP A 143 10.71 25.12 -7.46
CA ASP A 143 9.29 25.47 -7.64
C ASP A 143 8.46 25.45 -6.35
N LEU A 144 9.05 25.03 -5.23
CA LEU A 144 8.37 24.93 -3.94
C LEU A 144 9.18 25.52 -2.81
N LYS A 145 8.48 25.95 -1.77
CA LYS A 145 9.05 26.29 -0.46
C LYS A 145 8.27 25.55 0.61
N VAL A 146 9.01 24.90 1.51
CA VAL A 146 8.40 24.14 2.61
C VAL A 146 8.98 24.65 3.92
N SER A 147 8.11 24.91 4.88
CA SER A 147 8.53 25.30 6.23
C SER A 147 7.73 24.55 7.30
N VAL A 148 8.41 24.28 8.42
CA VAL A 148 7.83 23.60 9.59
C VAL A 148 7.97 24.52 10.79
N SER A 149 6.88 24.74 11.51
CA SER A 149 6.86 25.60 12.70
C SER A 149 7.57 24.95 13.89
N GLU A 150 7.73 25.73 14.97
CA GLU A 150 8.06 25.16 16.29
C GLU A 150 7.03 24.10 16.69
N ALA A 151 7.51 23.05 17.38
CA ALA A 151 6.64 22.06 17.99
C ALA A 151 5.98 22.64 19.26
N LYS A 152 4.66 22.56 19.32
CA LYS A 152 3.87 23.01 20.47
C LYS A 152 3.19 21.82 21.13
N PRO A 153 3.09 21.78 22.47
CA PRO A 153 2.33 20.75 23.15
C PRO A 153 0.89 20.67 22.61
N TYR A 154 0.44 19.46 22.36
CA TYR A 154 -0.92 19.16 21.94
C TYR A 154 -1.59 18.26 22.97
N LYS A 155 -2.85 18.52 23.27
CA LYS A 155 -3.64 17.66 24.15
C LYS A 155 -4.64 16.88 23.29
N PRO A 156 -4.39 15.59 23.04
CA PRO A 156 -5.32 14.74 22.31
C PRO A 156 -6.69 14.66 23.01
N SER A 157 -7.76 14.56 22.22
CA SER A 157 -9.09 14.26 22.75
C SER A 157 -9.20 12.78 23.14
N GLU A 158 -10.29 12.40 23.79
CA GLU A 158 -10.58 10.99 24.11
C GLU A 158 -10.83 10.13 22.87
N PHE A 159 -11.09 10.74 21.70
CA PHE A 159 -11.30 10.07 20.43
C PHE A 159 -10.07 10.08 19.50
N ALA A 160 -8.97 10.67 19.95
CA ALA A 160 -7.76 10.75 19.17
C ALA A 160 -7.17 9.36 18.91
N ALA A 161 -6.79 9.08 17.66
CA ALA A 161 -6.05 7.87 17.28
C ALA A 161 -4.55 8.19 17.19
N GLY A 162 -3.68 7.19 17.43
CA GLY A 162 -2.23 7.33 17.31
C GLY A 162 -1.56 7.93 18.56
N HIS A 163 -2.28 8.15 19.67
CA HIS A 163 -1.71 8.58 20.94
C HIS A 163 -1.61 7.41 21.92
N THR A 164 -0.47 7.27 22.55
CA THR A 164 -0.18 6.24 23.56
C THR A 164 -0.20 6.84 24.94
N GLU A 165 -0.91 6.20 25.87
CA GLU A 165 -0.95 6.63 27.26
C GLU A 165 0.46 6.72 27.88
N GLY A 166 0.76 7.82 28.54
CA GLY A 166 2.08 8.10 29.12
C GLY A 166 3.05 8.86 28.22
N ASN A 167 2.76 8.97 26.93
CA ASN A 167 3.48 9.81 26.00
C ASN A 167 2.98 11.26 26.01
N LYS A 168 3.62 12.13 25.26
CA LYS A 168 3.23 13.52 25.04
C LYS A 168 3.04 13.75 23.54
N ALA A 169 1.95 14.40 23.17
CA ALA A 169 1.74 14.81 21.81
C ALA A 169 2.19 16.25 21.56
N TYR A 170 2.77 16.48 20.37
CA TYR A 170 3.24 17.78 19.90
C TYR A 170 2.69 18.08 18.53
N GLN A 171 2.15 19.29 18.35
CA GLN A 171 1.67 19.73 17.04
C GLN A 171 2.70 20.61 16.35
N VAL A 172 2.77 20.48 15.04
CA VAL A 172 3.56 21.30 14.12
C VAL A 172 2.69 21.79 12.97
N THR A 173 2.96 22.99 12.50
CA THR A 173 2.31 23.54 11.30
C THR A 173 3.27 23.42 10.15
N VAL A 174 2.84 22.78 9.08
CA VAL A 174 3.61 22.66 7.84
C VAL A 174 2.97 23.52 6.77
N VAL A 175 3.78 24.33 6.12
CA VAL A 175 3.35 25.20 5.03
C VAL A 175 4.10 24.79 3.78
N VAL A 176 3.37 24.56 2.70
CA VAL A 176 3.89 24.36 1.36
C VAL A 176 3.44 25.53 0.50
N GLU A 177 4.39 26.25 -0.06
CA GLU A 177 4.19 27.37 -0.97
C GLU A 177 4.61 26.96 -2.38
N ASN A 178 3.74 27.10 -3.34
CA ASN A 178 4.08 26.94 -4.74
C ASN A 178 4.70 28.24 -5.28
N SER A 179 6.03 28.25 -5.42
CA SER A 179 6.81 29.33 -6.01
C SER A 179 7.04 29.14 -7.52
N GLY A 180 6.61 28.02 -8.08
CA GLY A 180 6.71 27.70 -9.49
C GLY A 180 5.65 28.36 -10.36
N LYS A 181 5.63 27.95 -11.62
CA LYS A 181 4.68 28.45 -12.64
C LYS A 181 3.53 27.48 -12.92
N GLU A 182 3.67 26.25 -12.49
CA GLU A 182 2.68 25.18 -12.70
C GLU A 182 1.92 24.88 -11.42
N LYS A 183 0.84 24.14 -11.54
CA LYS A 183 0.03 23.68 -10.41
C LYS A 183 0.80 22.60 -9.65
N PHE A 184 0.82 22.67 -8.35
CA PHE A 184 1.40 21.65 -7.49
C PHE A 184 0.30 20.79 -6.86
N ASP A 185 0.40 19.47 -6.94
CA ASP A 185 -0.51 18.54 -6.28
C ASP A 185 -0.05 18.27 -4.85
N ALA A 186 -0.71 18.92 -3.89
CA ALA A 186 -0.37 18.79 -2.49
C ALA A 186 -0.71 17.41 -1.88
N THR A 187 -1.46 16.55 -2.56
CA THR A 187 -1.76 15.20 -2.08
C THR A 187 -0.51 14.29 -2.06
N LEU A 188 0.55 14.68 -2.78
CA LEU A 188 1.82 13.96 -2.81
C LEU A 188 2.72 14.27 -1.61
N VAL A 189 2.38 15.30 -0.81
CA VAL A 189 3.18 15.67 0.36
C VAL A 189 2.97 14.66 1.48
N THR A 190 4.05 14.04 1.90
CA THR A 190 4.06 13.09 3.01
C THR A 190 4.97 13.56 4.14
N LEU A 191 4.61 13.19 5.38
CA LEU A 191 5.39 13.49 6.56
C LEU A 191 5.66 12.24 7.39
N THR A 192 6.87 12.20 7.96
CA THR A 192 7.24 11.26 9.01
C THR A 192 7.91 12.01 10.15
N ALA A 193 7.86 11.44 11.35
CA ALA A 193 8.53 12.04 12.51
C ALA A 193 9.21 11.00 13.39
N ARG A 194 10.31 11.42 14.03
CA ARG A 194 11.05 10.62 15.00
C ARG A 194 11.34 11.47 16.25
N ALA A 195 11.27 10.84 17.41
CA ALA A 195 11.47 11.52 18.69
C ALA A 195 12.73 11.03 19.42
N GLY A 196 13.41 11.96 20.10
CA GLY A 196 14.56 11.69 20.93
C GLY A 196 15.84 11.33 20.16
N LYS A 197 16.92 11.10 20.89
CA LYS A 197 18.23 10.78 20.31
C LYS A 197 18.28 9.40 19.64
N ASP A 198 17.42 8.50 20.09
CA ASP A 198 17.37 7.11 19.58
C ASP A 198 16.53 7.01 18.30
N GLY A 199 15.95 8.12 17.84
CA GLY A 199 15.18 8.16 16.60
C GLY A 199 13.92 7.29 16.64
N THR A 200 13.28 7.15 17.81
CA THR A 200 12.04 6.40 17.94
C THR A 200 10.95 7.00 17.06
N THR A 201 10.27 6.20 16.26
CA THR A 201 9.15 6.68 15.45
C THR A 201 8.12 7.39 16.31
N ALA A 202 7.80 8.62 15.95
CA ALA A 202 6.73 9.40 16.56
C ALA A 202 5.46 9.21 15.71
N GLU A 203 4.51 8.44 16.25
CA GLU A 203 3.27 8.13 15.52
C GLU A 203 2.45 9.41 15.28
N GLN A 204 1.82 9.50 14.13
CA GLN A 204 0.94 10.62 13.83
C GLN A 204 -0.35 10.50 14.64
N VAL A 205 -0.73 11.59 15.32
CA VAL A 205 -1.99 11.68 16.03
C VAL A 205 -3.07 12.24 15.11
N PHE A 206 -4.16 11.52 14.98
CA PHE A 206 -5.37 11.92 14.24
C PHE A 206 -6.45 12.34 15.24
N ASP A 207 -6.88 13.60 15.12
CA ASP A 207 -7.90 14.18 15.98
C ASP A 207 -8.68 15.26 15.22
N GLU A 208 -9.75 15.83 15.76
CA GLU A 208 -10.63 16.80 15.10
C GLU A 208 -9.89 17.98 14.40
N LYS A 209 -8.76 18.41 14.95
CA LYS A 209 -8.01 19.60 14.50
C LYS A 209 -6.66 19.29 13.85
N VAL A 210 -6.24 18.05 13.86
CA VAL A 210 -4.89 17.64 13.41
C VAL A 210 -4.94 16.33 12.62
N GLY A 211 -3.98 16.10 11.77
CA GLY A 211 -3.78 14.81 11.10
C GLY A 211 -4.54 14.60 9.79
N THR A 212 -5.22 15.60 9.25
CA THR A 212 -5.99 15.44 7.99
C THR A 212 -5.12 15.32 6.74
N GLY A 213 -3.84 15.69 6.81
CA GLY A 213 -2.92 15.68 5.68
C GLY A 213 -3.17 16.80 4.68
N PHE A 214 -2.26 16.94 3.72
CA PHE A 214 -2.42 17.85 2.60
C PHE A 214 -3.44 17.30 1.60
N SER A 215 -4.18 18.18 0.94
CA SER A 215 -5.16 17.81 -0.07
C SER A 215 -5.31 18.88 -1.15
N GLY A 216 -5.68 18.43 -2.35
CA GLY A 216 -5.96 19.31 -3.48
C GLY A 216 -4.72 19.92 -4.11
N THR A 217 -4.95 20.94 -4.92
CA THR A 217 -3.93 21.58 -5.78
C THR A 217 -3.60 22.98 -5.27
N VAL A 218 -2.32 23.29 -5.19
CA VAL A 218 -1.79 24.62 -4.85
C VAL A 218 -1.41 25.35 -6.15
N LEU A 219 -2.09 26.46 -6.42
CA LEU A 219 -1.82 27.27 -7.60
C LEU A 219 -0.51 28.08 -7.43
N PRO A 220 0.15 28.52 -8.53
CA PRO A 220 1.30 29.39 -8.48
C PRO A 220 1.13 30.58 -7.56
N GLY A 221 2.11 30.85 -6.69
CA GLY A 221 2.08 31.92 -5.70
C GLY A 221 1.12 31.69 -4.53
N LYS A 222 0.53 30.50 -4.38
CA LYS A 222 -0.36 30.15 -3.26
C LYS A 222 0.30 29.17 -2.30
N LYS A 223 -0.27 29.09 -1.10
CA LYS A 223 0.19 28.23 0.00
C LYS A 223 -0.91 27.26 0.41
N SER A 224 -0.49 26.09 0.85
CA SER A 224 -1.30 25.16 1.62
C SER A 224 -0.70 24.99 3.01
N THR A 225 -1.54 24.98 4.04
CA THR A 225 -1.12 24.90 5.43
C THR A 225 -1.87 23.79 6.12
N VAL A 226 -1.14 22.89 6.78
CA VAL A 226 -1.73 21.77 7.52
C VAL A 226 -1.07 21.67 8.89
N VAL A 227 -1.87 21.31 9.90
CA VAL A 227 -1.39 21.05 11.26
C VAL A 227 -1.33 19.54 11.46
N TYR A 228 -0.16 19.06 11.81
CA TYR A 228 0.07 17.67 12.22
C TYR A 228 0.33 17.60 13.72
N ALA A 229 0.03 16.46 14.33
CA ALA A 229 0.47 16.17 15.67
C ALA A 229 1.16 14.80 15.70
N PHE A 230 2.16 14.68 16.56
CA PHE A 230 2.98 13.47 16.69
C PHE A 230 3.09 13.07 18.15
N ASP A 231 3.00 11.77 18.39
CA ASP A 231 3.12 11.15 19.70
C ASP A 231 4.60 10.86 20.01
N ALA A 232 5.13 11.39 21.07
CA ALA A 232 6.53 11.26 21.44
C ALA A 232 6.68 10.72 22.87
N PRO A 233 7.70 9.89 23.17
CA PRO A 233 8.03 9.50 24.53
C PRO A 233 8.16 10.73 25.45
N LYS A 234 7.68 10.61 26.68
CA LYS A 234 7.60 11.74 27.63
C LYS A 234 8.94 12.40 27.95
N ASP A 235 10.04 11.66 27.79
CA ASP A 235 11.41 12.07 28.06
C ASP A 235 12.16 12.57 26.81
N ALA A 236 11.55 12.46 25.63
CA ALA A 236 12.10 12.96 24.37
C ALA A 236 12.27 14.50 24.46
N LYS A 237 13.41 14.99 23.96
CA LYS A 237 13.78 16.43 23.95
C LYS A 237 13.80 17.01 22.54
N THR A 238 13.78 16.16 21.54
CA THR A 238 13.79 16.54 20.12
C THR A 238 12.70 15.78 19.37
N LEU A 239 12.16 16.40 18.35
CA LEU A 239 11.26 15.83 17.35
C LEU A 239 11.85 16.16 15.98
N SER A 240 12.32 15.15 15.26
CA SER A 240 12.80 15.30 13.90
C SER A 240 11.61 15.03 12.96
N VAL A 241 11.23 16.03 12.19
CA VAL A 241 10.13 15.97 11.22
C VAL A 241 10.72 15.98 9.82
N GLU A 242 10.43 14.97 9.04
CA GLU A 242 10.82 14.85 7.64
C GLU A 242 9.61 15.10 6.76
N VAL A 243 9.77 15.99 5.79
CA VAL A 243 8.73 16.33 4.81
C VAL A 243 9.24 15.97 3.43
N SER A 244 8.52 15.10 2.74
CA SER A 244 8.73 14.80 1.33
C SER A 244 7.64 15.49 0.51
N PRO A 245 7.99 16.50 -0.31
CA PRO A 245 7.00 17.24 -1.09
C PRO A 245 6.42 16.49 -2.28
N GLY A 246 6.99 15.35 -2.63
CA GLY A 246 6.56 14.53 -3.77
C GLY A 246 7.74 13.79 -4.40
N LEU A 247 7.49 13.14 -5.54
CA LEU A 247 8.48 12.26 -6.18
C LEU A 247 9.66 13.02 -6.82
N ASP A 248 9.44 14.27 -7.21
CA ASP A 248 10.43 15.08 -7.94
C ASP A 248 11.29 15.97 -7.01
N HIS A 249 11.07 15.88 -5.70
CA HIS A 249 11.74 16.68 -4.70
C HIS A 249 12.36 15.80 -3.61
N GLU A 250 13.59 16.14 -3.22
CA GLU A 250 14.23 15.48 -2.08
C GLU A 250 13.50 15.84 -0.77
N ALA A 251 13.46 14.88 0.15
CA ALA A 251 12.90 15.12 1.48
C ALA A 251 13.80 16.07 2.26
N SER A 252 13.18 16.98 3.02
CA SER A 252 13.88 17.86 3.96
C SER A 252 13.50 17.52 5.39
N GLN A 253 14.44 17.69 6.32
CA GLN A 253 14.26 17.32 7.72
C GLN A 253 14.45 18.54 8.63
N TRP A 254 13.54 18.68 9.58
CA TRP A 254 13.60 19.71 10.64
C TRP A 254 13.84 19.05 11.99
N GLU A 255 14.77 19.62 12.76
CA GLU A 255 15.01 19.20 14.14
C GLU A 255 14.39 20.22 15.11
N LEU A 256 13.31 19.81 15.78
CA LEU A 256 12.52 20.65 16.65
C LEU A 256 12.80 20.32 18.11
N LYS A 257 12.89 21.34 18.96
CA LYS A 257 12.98 21.15 20.41
C LYS A 257 11.59 20.87 20.99
N ILE A 258 11.49 19.86 21.86
CA ILE A 258 10.29 19.50 22.61
C ILE A 258 10.63 19.26 24.08
N GLY A 259 9.67 19.46 24.99
CA GLY A 259 9.82 19.17 26.44
C GLY A 259 10.09 20.36 27.32
#